data_fb52c46265e87ca9e6d1debb562d87c1
#
_entry.id   fb52c46265e87ca9e6d1debb562d87c1
#
_cell.length_a   1.000
_cell.length_b   1.000
_cell.length_c   1.000
_cell.angle_alpha   90.00
_cell.angle_beta   90.00
_cell.angle_gamma   90.00
#
_symmetry.space_group_name_H-M   'P 1'
#
loop_
_entity.id
_entity.type
_entity.pdbx_description
1 polymer ?
#
loop_
_entity_poly.entity_id
_entity_poly.type
_entity_poly.pdbx_seq_one_letter_code
_entity_poly.pdbx_strand_id
1 'polypeptide(L)'
;MAEARFKEAAENYANAYSLRDSLTTLKLEDVDKSGYLDETIVDAVDGSKCTGYANVTYEDKYGGIYDVDVYISCANYRTEGYR
;
A
#
# COMPACT_ATOMS: atom_id res chain seq x y z
N MET A 1 -7.80 4.47 -9.43
CA MET A 1 -8.38 3.72 -8.31
C MET A 1 -7.41 3.75 -7.15
N ALA A 2 -7.94 3.90 -5.95
CA ALA A 2 -7.11 4.06 -4.75
C ALA A 2 -6.17 2.88 -4.50
N GLU A 3 -6.66 1.66 -4.71
CA GLU A 3 -5.85 0.46 -4.52
C GLU A 3 -4.63 0.44 -5.45
N ALA A 4 -4.80 0.82 -6.72
CA ALA A 4 -3.69 0.84 -7.67
C ALA A 4 -2.63 1.87 -7.28
N ARG A 5 -3.06 3.03 -6.80
CA ARG A 5 -2.16 4.08 -6.33
C ARG A 5 -1.38 3.65 -5.10
N PHE A 6 -2.04 3.03 -4.15
CA PHE A 6 -1.38 2.52 -2.95
C PHE A 6 -0.42 1.38 -3.30
N LYS A 7 -0.83 0.48 -4.19
CA LYS A 7 0.02 -0.63 -4.62
C LYS A 7 1.32 -0.11 -5.24
N GLU A 8 1.22 0.84 -6.15
CA GLU A 8 2.40 1.44 -6.78
C GLU A 8 3.28 2.14 -5.74
N ALA A 9 2.69 2.89 -4.83
CA ALA A 9 3.43 3.56 -3.77
C ALA A 9 4.13 2.57 -2.85
N ALA A 10 3.47 1.47 -2.49
CA ALA A 10 4.06 0.42 -1.66
C ALA A 10 5.21 -0.28 -2.37
N GLU A 11 5.09 -0.55 -3.66
CA GLU A 11 6.17 -1.12 -4.46
C GLU A 11 7.39 -0.19 -4.49
N ASN A 12 7.16 1.10 -4.71
CA ASN A 12 8.23 2.09 -4.73
C ASN A 12 8.90 2.21 -3.36
N TYR A 13 8.12 2.18 -2.28
CA TYR A 13 8.63 2.18 -0.92
C TYR A 13 9.52 0.96 -0.67
N ALA A 14 9.04 -0.22 -1.05
CA ALA A 14 9.78 -1.46 -0.87
C ALA A 14 11.11 -1.44 -1.62
N ASN A 15 11.11 -0.94 -2.85
CA ASN A 15 12.32 -0.80 -3.65
C ASN A 15 13.30 0.20 -3.03
N ALA A 16 12.80 1.34 -2.56
CA ALA A 16 13.65 2.39 -1.99
C ALA A 16 14.35 1.95 -0.70
N TYR A 17 13.67 1.16 0.12
CA TYR A 17 14.21 0.67 1.39
C TYR A 17 14.79 -0.72 1.27
N SER A 18 14.81 -1.32 0.08
CA SER A 18 15.39 -2.64 -0.19
C SER A 18 14.84 -3.71 0.75
N LEU A 19 13.52 -3.74 0.93
CA LEU A 19 12.86 -4.71 1.80
C LEU A 19 13.07 -6.11 1.23
N ARG A 20 13.64 -7.00 2.02
CA ARG A 20 14.00 -8.35 1.60
C ARG A 20 13.35 -9.44 2.44
N ASP A 21 12.50 -9.05 3.38
CA ASP A 21 11.80 -10.00 4.22
C ASP A 21 10.75 -10.77 3.41
N SER A 22 10.49 -12.01 3.80
CA SER A 22 9.48 -12.84 3.14
C SER A 22 8.08 -12.21 3.20
N LEU A 23 7.81 -11.41 4.24
CA LEU A 23 6.56 -10.68 4.37
C LEU A 23 6.81 -9.39 5.17
N THR A 24 6.39 -8.26 4.62
CA THR A 24 6.43 -6.97 5.32
C THR A 24 5.07 -6.32 5.17
N THR A 25 4.51 -5.82 6.26
CA THR A 25 3.24 -5.08 6.24
C THR A 25 3.53 -3.59 6.35
N LEU A 26 3.07 -2.82 5.35
CA LEU A 26 3.22 -1.38 5.30
C LEU A 26 1.88 -0.73 5.55
N LYS A 27 1.83 0.24 6.48
CA LYS A 27 0.61 1.00 6.74
C LYS A 27 0.47 2.12 5.73
N LEU A 28 -0.77 2.38 5.31
CA LEU A 28 -1.05 3.47 4.36
C LEU A 28 -0.51 4.81 4.86
N GLU A 29 -0.71 5.13 6.15
CA GLU A 29 -0.22 6.39 6.71
C GLU A 29 1.30 6.51 6.66
N ASP A 30 2.03 5.40 6.83
CA ASP A 30 3.49 5.43 6.79
C ASP A 30 3.99 5.67 5.37
N VAL A 31 3.38 5.05 4.39
CA VAL A 31 3.73 5.25 2.98
C VAL A 31 3.42 6.70 2.57
N ASP A 32 2.29 7.24 3.02
CA ASP A 32 1.90 8.62 2.75
C ASP A 32 2.89 9.61 3.37
N LYS A 33 3.25 9.41 4.64
CA LYS A 33 4.22 10.27 5.33
C LYS A 33 5.59 10.23 4.68
N SER A 34 5.95 9.13 4.07
CA SER A 34 7.24 8.97 3.41
C SER A 34 7.31 9.63 2.03
N GLY A 35 6.19 10.18 1.56
CA GLY A 35 6.14 10.92 0.29
C GLY A 35 6.01 10.04 -0.95
N TYR A 36 5.69 8.77 -0.79
CA TYR A 36 5.52 7.87 -1.93
C TYR A 36 4.12 7.90 -2.55
N LEU A 37 3.17 8.55 -1.89
CA LEU A 37 1.85 8.85 -2.45
C LEU A 37 1.82 10.30 -2.90
N ASP A 38 1.34 10.54 -4.12
CA ASP A 38 1.19 11.90 -4.64
C ASP A 38 0.13 12.67 -3.88
N GLU A 39 -0.95 12.00 -3.50
CA GLU A 39 -2.05 12.58 -2.75
C GLU A 39 -2.50 11.62 -1.67
N THR A 40 -2.92 12.16 -0.52
CA THR A 40 -3.52 11.36 0.54
C THR A 40 -4.79 10.69 0.01
N ILE A 41 -4.93 9.40 0.29
CA ILE A 41 -6.11 8.64 -0.12
C ILE A 41 -7.26 8.99 0.83
N VAL A 42 -8.36 9.49 0.26
CA VAL A 42 -9.53 9.92 1.01
C VAL A 42 -10.79 9.24 0.46
N ASP A 43 -11.83 9.20 1.29
CA ASP A 43 -13.12 8.68 0.87
C ASP A 43 -13.72 9.58 -0.21
N ALA A 44 -14.20 8.97 -1.30
CA ALA A 44 -14.76 9.70 -2.42
C ALA A 44 -16.08 10.40 -2.09
N VAL A 45 -16.76 9.97 -1.04
CA VAL A 45 -18.08 10.51 -0.67
C VAL A 45 -17.95 11.70 0.27
N ASP A 46 -17.17 11.58 1.33
CA ASP A 46 -17.09 12.61 2.36
C ASP A 46 -15.70 13.25 2.54
N GLY A 47 -14.70 12.77 1.80
CA GLY A 47 -13.34 13.32 1.86
C GLY A 47 -12.55 12.97 3.11
N SER A 48 -13.08 12.10 3.98
CA SER A 48 -12.36 11.68 5.18
C SER A 48 -11.17 10.80 4.81
N LYS A 49 -10.11 10.84 5.63
CA LYS A 49 -8.92 10.03 5.38
C LYS A 49 -9.22 8.55 5.50
N CYS A 50 -8.73 7.79 4.54
CA CYS A 50 -8.80 6.33 4.58
C CYS A 50 -7.65 5.77 5.39
N THR A 51 -7.82 4.55 5.88
CA THR A 51 -6.75 3.77 6.49
C THR A 51 -6.50 2.53 5.62
N GLY A 52 -5.40 1.86 5.85
CA GLY A 52 -5.12 0.67 5.08
C GLY A 52 -3.74 0.10 5.36
N TYR A 53 -3.46 -1.01 4.71
CA TYR A 53 -2.15 -1.64 4.79
C TYR A 53 -1.86 -2.39 3.50
N ALA A 54 -0.57 -2.65 3.27
CA ALA A 54 -0.12 -3.46 2.15
C ALA A 54 0.76 -4.59 2.68
N ASN A 55 0.52 -5.80 2.23
CA ASN A 55 1.38 -6.93 2.49
C ASN A 55 2.34 -7.08 1.33
N VAL A 56 3.62 -6.88 1.59
CA VAL A 56 4.68 -6.94 0.59
C VAL A 56 5.47 -8.22 0.81
N THR A 57 5.49 -9.07 -0.21
CA THR A 57 6.26 -10.32 -0.20
C THR A 57 7.42 -10.19 -1.17
N TYR A 58 8.62 -10.48 -0.72
CA TYR A 58 9.79 -10.48 -1.59
C TYR A 58 10.08 -11.91 -2.05
N GLU A 59 10.19 -12.11 -3.36
CA GLU A 59 10.59 -13.37 -3.95
C GLU A 59 11.88 -13.19 -4.72
N ASP A 60 12.90 -13.99 -4.40
CA ASP A 60 14.19 -13.93 -5.06
C ASP A 60 14.19 -14.81 -6.32
N LYS A 61 13.23 -14.52 -7.21
CA LYS A 61 13.10 -15.16 -8.51
C LYS A 61 13.33 -14.11 -9.58
N TYR A 62 13.96 -14.48 -10.67
CA TYR A 62 14.16 -13.61 -11.83
C TYR A 62 14.79 -12.25 -11.46
N GLY A 63 15.70 -12.24 -10.49
CA GLY A 63 16.36 -11.01 -10.06
C GLY A 63 15.68 -10.27 -8.93
N GLY A 64 14.63 -10.86 -8.35
CA GLY A 64 13.90 -10.28 -7.23
C GLY A 64 12.59 -9.62 -7.66
N ILE A 65 11.50 -10.08 -7.10
CA ILE A 65 10.16 -9.59 -7.39
C ILE A 65 9.45 -9.25 -6.09
N TYR A 66 8.75 -8.10 -6.07
CA TYR A 66 7.84 -7.75 -4.98
C TYR A 66 6.42 -8.08 -5.39
N ASP A 67 5.74 -8.85 -4.55
CA ASP A 67 4.32 -9.13 -4.69
C ASP A 67 3.59 -8.32 -3.61
N VAL A 68 2.68 -7.44 -4.03
CA VAL A 68 2.04 -6.47 -3.13
C VAL A 68 0.54 -6.67 -3.16
N ASP A 69 -0.04 -6.98 -2.00
CA ASP A 69 -1.49 -7.01 -1.80
C ASP A 69 -1.89 -5.82 -0.95
N VAL A 70 -2.81 -5.01 -1.44
CA VAL A 70 -3.23 -3.79 -0.74
C VAL A 70 -4.67 -3.89 -0.27
N TYR A 71 -4.94 -3.31 0.89
CA TYR A 71 -6.26 -3.28 1.52
C TYR A 71 -6.50 -1.89 2.07
N ILE A 72 -7.62 -1.27 1.69
CA ILE A 72 -7.96 0.09 2.08
C ILE A 72 -9.33 0.08 2.74
N SER A 73 -9.48 0.84 3.82
CA SER A 73 -10.74 1.06 4.50
C SER A 73 -11.02 2.55 4.58
N CYS A 74 -12.13 2.95 3.98
CA CYS A 74 -12.65 4.32 4.02
C CYS A 74 -14.01 4.32 4.70
N ALA A 75 -14.56 5.49 4.99
CA ALA A 75 -15.86 5.58 5.67
C ALA A 75 -16.99 4.89 4.87
N ASN A 76 -16.94 4.99 3.54
CA ASN A 76 -17.99 4.44 2.67
C ASN A 76 -17.47 3.37 1.70
N TYR A 77 -16.24 2.88 1.91
CA TYR A 77 -15.63 1.89 1.02
C TYR A 77 -14.60 1.07 1.78
N ARG A 78 -14.53 -0.19 1.44
CA ARG A 78 -13.52 -1.09 2.01
C ARG A 78 -13.10 -2.10 0.96
N THR A 79 -11.79 -2.31 0.80
CA THR A 79 -11.26 -3.33 -0.10
C THR A 79 -11.73 -4.72 0.37
N GLU A 80 -12.17 -5.56 -0.54
CA GLU A 80 -12.58 -6.92 -0.23
C GLU A 80 -11.40 -7.66 0.42
N GLY A 81 -11.67 -8.36 1.52
CA GLY A 81 -10.65 -9.06 2.28
C GLY A 81 -9.95 -8.23 3.36
N TYR A 82 -10.30 -6.97 3.51
CA TYR A 82 -9.75 -6.12 4.58
C TYR A 82 -10.10 -6.69 5.95
N ARG A 83 -9.12 -6.70 6.84
CA ARG A 83 -9.30 -7.20 8.21
C ARG A 83 -8.74 -6.25 9.24
#